data_363f2eb90d7ff6f6698b250ca22457da
#
_entry.id   363f2eb90d7ff6f6698b250ca22457da
#
_cell.length_a   1.000
_cell.length_b   1.000
_cell.length_c   1.000
_cell.angle_alpha   90.00
_cell.angle_beta   90.00
_cell.angle_gamma   90.00
#
_symmetry.space_group_name_H-M   'P 1'
#
loop_
_entity.id
_entity.type
_entity.pdbx_description
1 polymer ?
#
loop_
_entity_poly.entity_id
_entity_poly.type
_entity_poly.pdbx_seq_one_letter_code
_entity_poly.pdbx_strand_id
1 'polypeptide(L)'
;MKALALLVLLAAACKQAKEPAPAAQVVEKARALSAQMCACADRACGTKLKPQWNDLTAMMHGATFTEDEVEALATEDDRFSKCMQRLDR
;
A
#
# COMPACT_ATOMS: atom_id res chain seq x y z
N MET A 1 0.34 -37.90 -13.40
CA MET A 1 1.16 -37.13 -14.28
C MET A 1 0.70 -35.73 -14.41
N LYS A 2 -0.56 -35.53 -14.73
CA LYS A 2 -1.07 -34.21 -14.89
C LYS A 2 -1.00 -33.40 -13.59
N ALA A 3 -1.18 -34.11 -12.49
CA ALA A 3 -1.12 -33.46 -11.19
C ALA A 3 0.25 -32.88 -10.91
N LEU A 4 1.27 -33.53 -11.42
CA LEU A 4 2.63 -33.07 -11.19
C LEU A 4 2.88 -31.72 -11.86
N ALA A 5 2.35 -31.56 -13.06
CA ALA A 5 2.51 -30.33 -13.79
C ALA A 5 1.85 -29.19 -13.04
N LEU A 6 0.70 -29.44 -12.45
CA LEU A 6 0.00 -28.42 -11.69
C LEU A 6 0.78 -28.00 -10.48
N LEU A 7 1.39 -28.95 -9.81
CA LEU A 7 2.19 -28.63 -8.63
C LEU A 7 3.37 -27.75 -8.97
N VAL A 8 3.98 -28.00 -10.10
CA VAL A 8 5.10 -27.17 -10.52
C VAL A 8 4.67 -25.74 -10.73
N LEU A 9 3.54 -25.56 -11.36
CA LEU A 9 3.03 -24.22 -11.60
C LEU A 9 2.75 -23.48 -10.31
N LEU A 10 2.18 -24.17 -9.34
CA LEU A 10 1.89 -23.54 -8.06
C LEU A 10 3.17 -23.12 -7.35
N ALA A 11 4.19 -23.93 -7.43
CA ALA A 11 5.46 -23.58 -6.81
C ALA A 11 6.04 -22.33 -7.43
N ALA A 12 5.96 -22.20 -8.73
CA ALA A 12 6.46 -21.03 -9.42
C ALA A 12 5.71 -19.79 -8.99
N ALA A 13 4.41 -19.90 -8.87
CA ALA A 13 3.59 -18.77 -8.44
C ALA A 13 3.95 -18.32 -7.04
N CYS A 14 4.21 -19.27 -6.14
CA CYS A 14 4.58 -18.93 -4.79
C CYS A 14 5.90 -18.17 -4.73
N LYS A 15 6.84 -18.57 -5.55
CA LYS A 15 8.12 -17.88 -5.59
C LYS A 15 7.96 -16.45 -6.03
N GLN A 16 7.15 -16.26 -7.03
CA GLN A 16 6.92 -14.91 -7.55
C GLN A 16 6.29 -14.03 -6.51
N ALA A 17 5.47 -14.59 -5.66
CA ALA A 17 4.81 -13.80 -4.63
C ALA A 17 5.79 -13.18 -3.66
N LYS A 18 6.99 -13.71 -3.56
CA LYS A 18 7.99 -13.16 -2.65
C LYS A 18 8.78 -12.03 -3.25
N GLU A 19 8.71 -11.91 -4.53
CA GLU A 19 9.64 -11.06 -5.23
C GLU A 19 9.21 -9.64 -5.49
N PRO A 20 7.96 -9.24 -5.35
CA PRO A 20 7.63 -7.88 -5.68
C PRO A 20 8.50 -6.93 -4.89
N ALA A 21 9.04 -5.96 -5.57
CA ALA A 21 9.87 -4.97 -4.92
C ALA A 21 9.06 -4.32 -3.80
N PRO A 22 9.62 -4.22 -2.60
CA PRO A 22 8.91 -3.58 -1.49
C PRO A 22 8.43 -2.18 -1.84
N ALA A 23 9.22 -1.45 -2.61
CA ALA A 23 8.87 -0.10 -3.00
C ALA A 23 7.57 -0.05 -3.80
N ALA A 24 7.40 -0.97 -4.74
CA ALA A 24 6.17 -1.01 -5.54
C ALA A 24 4.95 -1.31 -4.67
N GLN A 25 5.10 -2.22 -3.71
CA GLN A 25 4.01 -2.54 -2.80
C GLN A 25 3.64 -1.37 -1.92
N VAL A 26 4.64 -0.62 -1.47
CA VAL A 26 4.38 0.55 -0.63
C VAL A 26 3.59 1.59 -1.40
N VAL A 27 3.97 1.85 -2.64
CA VAL A 27 3.26 2.83 -3.47
C VAL A 27 1.81 2.38 -3.68
N GLU A 28 1.59 1.11 -3.97
CA GLU A 28 0.24 0.59 -4.17
C GLU A 28 -0.61 0.72 -2.92
N LYS A 29 -0.04 0.38 -1.78
CA LYS A 29 -0.75 0.49 -0.51
C LYS A 29 -1.06 1.94 -0.17
N ALA A 30 -0.13 2.84 -0.49
CA ALA A 30 -0.35 4.26 -0.25
C ALA A 30 -1.53 4.77 -1.07
N ARG A 31 -1.61 4.36 -2.33
CA ARG A 31 -2.74 4.74 -3.17
C ARG A 31 -4.05 4.22 -2.63
N ALA A 32 -4.06 2.95 -2.22
CA ALA A 32 -5.26 2.34 -1.68
C ALA A 32 -5.72 3.04 -0.41
N LEU A 33 -4.79 3.33 0.49
CA LEU A 33 -5.13 3.96 1.76
C LEU A 33 -5.59 5.40 1.58
N SER A 34 -4.95 6.16 0.70
CA SER A 34 -5.39 7.53 0.47
C SER A 34 -6.76 7.56 -0.17
N ALA A 35 -7.04 6.63 -1.10
CA ALA A 35 -8.36 6.52 -1.71
C ALA A 35 -9.41 6.19 -0.65
N GLN A 36 -9.10 5.27 0.25
CA GLN A 36 -10.02 4.89 1.32
C GLN A 36 -10.26 6.07 2.28
N MET A 37 -9.22 6.80 2.62
CA MET A 37 -9.36 7.97 3.50
C MET A 37 -10.25 9.02 2.85
N CYS A 38 -10.07 9.26 1.56
CA CYS A 38 -10.87 10.24 0.86
C CYS A 38 -12.32 9.78 0.66
N ALA A 39 -12.57 8.48 0.71
CA ALA A 39 -13.91 7.94 0.64
C ALA A 39 -14.61 7.89 2.00
N CYS A 40 -13.88 8.13 3.08
CA CYS A 40 -14.47 8.13 4.41
C CYS A 40 -15.48 9.24 4.56
N ALA A 41 -16.61 8.94 5.20
CA ALA A 41 -17.64 9.92 5.43
C ALA A 41 -17.56 10.54 6.83
N ASP A 42 -16.85 9.88 7.75
CA ASP A 42 -16.79 10.36 9.13
C ASP A 42 -15.41 10.09 9.74
N ARG A 43 -15.23 10.65 10.92
CA ARG A 43 -13.97 10.57 11.63
C ARG A 43 -13.66 9.12 12.05
N ALA A 44 -14.66 8.35 12.41
CA ALA A 44 -14.43 6.98 12.83
C ALA A 44 -13.80 6.14 11.73
N CYS A 45 -14.26 6.35 10.51
CA CYS A 45 -13.68 5.68 9.34
C CYS A 45 -12.21 6.04 9.20
N GLY A 46 -11.90 7.34 9.27
CA GLY A 46 -10.52 7.79 9.13
C GLY A 46 -9.61 7.27 10.24
N THR A 47 -10.13 7.20 11.45
CA THR A 47 -9.35 6.72 12.59
C THR A 47 -8.88 5.29 12.40
N LYS A 48 -9.68 4.47 11.72
CA LYS A 48 -9.30 3.10 11.46
C LYS A 48 -8.16 2.98 10.46
N LEU A 49 -8.00 3.98 9.61
CA LEU A 49 -6.96 3.96 8.59
C LEU A 49 -5.61 4.47 9.08
N LYS A 50 -5.60 5.26 10.14
CA LYS A 50 -4.35 5.83 10.65
C LYS A 50 -3.30 4.78 11.02
N PRO A 51 -3.65 3.72 11.78
CA PRO A 51 -2.66 2.70 12.07
C PRO A 51 -2.10 2.02 10.83
N GLN A 52 -2.94 1.84 9.83
CA GLN A 52 -2.49 1.24 8.58
C GLN A 52 -1.50 2.13 7.86
N TRP A 53 -1.72 3.43 7.89
CA TRP A 53 -0.78 4.37 7.31
C TRP A 53 0.55 4.38 8.07
N ASN A 54 0.47 4.28 9.40
CA ASN A 54 1.67 4.20 10.21
C ASN A 54 2.48 2.95 9.91
N ASP A 55 1.80 1.82 9.71
CA ASP A 55 2.47 0.57 9.34
C ASP A 55 3.15 0.72 7.98
N LEU A 56 2.48 1.39 7.06
CA LEU A 56 3.04 1.65 5.74
C LEU A 56 4.30 2.50 5.85
N THR A 57 4.25 3.53 6.68
CA THR A 57 5.41 4.40 6.88
C THR A 57 6.59 3.61 7.42
N ALA A 58 6.33 2.67 8.32
CA ALA A 58 7.39 1.82 8.85
C ALA A 58 8.01 0.96 7.74
N MET A 59 7.20 0.50 6.80
CA MET A 59 7.71 -0.28 5.67
C MET A 59 8.62 0.54 4.77
N MET A 60 8.41 1.83 4.71
CA MET A 60 9.20 2.71 3.86
C MET A 60 10.66 2.73 4.27
N HIS A 61 10.94 2.56 5.55
CA HIS A 61 12.32 2.65 6.05
C HIS A 61 13.21 1.53 5.51
N GLY A 62 12.64 0.43 5.09
CA GLY A 62 13.44 -0.69 4.59
C GLY A 62 13.47 -0.78 3.08
N ALA A 63 12.93 0.20 2.38
CA ALA A 63 12.81 0.15 0.93
C ALA A 63 13.60 1.25 0.26
N THR A 64 14.03 0.97 -0.97
CA THR A 64 14.70 1.95 -1.81
C THR A 64 13.74 2.37 -2.90
N PHE A 65 13.52 3.66 -3.04
CA PHE A 65 12.57 4.20 -3.99
C PHE A 65 13.24 4.94 -5.12
N THR A 66 12.63 4.85 -6.30
CA THR A 66 13.02 5.69 -7.43
C THR A 66 12.43 7.08 -7.22
N GLU A 67 12.89 8.04 -8.03
CA GLU A 67 12.36 9.40 -7.95
C GLU A 67 10.86 9.43 -8.21
N ASP A 68 10.41 8.66 -9.20
CA ASP A 68 8.99 8.62 -9.52
C ASP A 68 8.18 8.05 -8.36
N GLU A 69 8.73 7.05 -7.68
CA GLU A 69 8.05 6.47 -6.53
C GLU A 69 7.98 7.43 -5.36
N VAL A 70 9.06 8.18 -5.15
CA VAL A 70 9.07 9.20 -4.10
C VAL A 70 8.01 10.26 -4.38
N GLU A 71 7.89 10.70 -5.62
CA GLU A 71 6.87 11.65 -6.00
C GLU A 71 5.48 11.09 -5.78
N ALA A 72 5.27 9.84 -6.17
CA ALA A 72 3.98 9.20 -5.99
C ALA A 72 3.62 9.13 -4.51
N LEU A 73 4.58 8.76 -3.67
CA LEU A 73 4.34 8.68 -2.23
C LEU A 73 4.04 10.04 -1.63
N ALA A 74 4.75 11.08 -2.06
CA ALA A 74 4.50 12.42 -1.59
C ALA A 74 3.09 12.87 -1.97
N THR A 75 2.65 12.54 -3.18
CA THR A 75 1.30 12.87 -3.63
C THR A 75 0.26 12.17 -2.78
N GLU A 76 0.46 10.88 -2.49
CA GLU A 76 -0.52 10.15 -1.70
C GLU A 76 -0.52 10.58 -0.24
N ASP A 77 0.64 10.93 0.30
CA ASP A 77 0.72 11.45 1.66
C ASP A 77 -0.07 12.76 1.77
N ASP A 78 0.09 13.64 0.80
CA ASP A 78 -0.64 14.90 0.79
C ASP A 78 -2.14 14.65 0.70
N ARG A 79 -2.54 13.74 -0.18
CA ARG A 79 -3.96 13.40 -0.34
C ARG A 79 -4.54 12.80 0.92
N PHE A 80 -3.81 11.84 1.51
CA PHE A 80 -4.25 11.20 2.74
C PHE A 80 -4.44 12.23 3.85
N SER A 81 -3.47 13.13 4.01
CA SER A 81 -3.51 14.15 5.03
C SER A 81 -4.65 15.13 4.83
N LYS A 82 -4.87 15.55 3.60
CA LYS A 82 -5.95 16.49 3.31
C LYS A 82 -7.32 15.88 3.55
N CYS A 83 -7.50 14.64 3.14
CA CYS A 83 -8.78 13.96 3.37
C CYS A 83 -9.01 13.73 4.85
N MET A 84 -7.94 13.39 5.59
CA MET A 84 -8.03 13.23 7.02
C MET A 84 -8.43 14.53 7.72
N GLN A 85 -7.81 15.64 7.33
CA GLN A 85 -8.13 16.94 7.90
C GLN A 85 -9.58 17.32 7.65
N ARG A 86 -10.09 16.98 6.50
CA ARG A 86 -11.50 17.25 6.19
C ARG A 86 -12.42 16.55 7.17
N LEU A 87 -12.07 15.34 7.59
CA LEU A 87 -12.88 14.59 8.52
C LEU A 87 -12.84 15.15 9.94
N ASP A 88 -11.80 15.90 10.26
CA ASP A 88 -11.64 16.47 11.59
C ASP A 88 -12.39 17.78 11.77
N ARG A 89 -13.01 18.27 10.74
CA ARG A 89 -13.83 19.49 10.82
C ARG A 89 -15.28 19.23 11.29
#